data_e5203c3047d705d29ead2390f8fe1865
#
_entry.id   e5203c3047d705d29ead2390f8fe1865
#
_cell.length_a   1.000
_cell.length_b   1.000
_cell.length_c   1.000
_cell.angle_alpha   90.00
_cell.angle_beta   90.00
_cell.angle_gamma   90.00
#
_symmetry.space_group_name_H-M   'P 1'
#
loop_
_entity.id
_entity.type
_entity.pdbx_description
1 polymer ?
#
loop_
_entity_poly.entity_id
_entity_poly.type
_entity_poly.pdbx_seq_one_letter_code
_entity_poly.pdbx_strand_id
1 'polypeptide(L)'
;RQRQMCIRDRVIPGAKARRPYLVTKDNIREMLEYISNYSLYACEQEMRQGFITIEGGHRVGLSGQAIMENGKVKNLKYISSVNIRVAHEMIGCADAVFPYIVCNRLLCHTLIVSPPGCGKTTLLRDLIRQISEGNSWLPGLAVGVVDERSEIGGCYMGVAQNHLGIRTDILDGCPKAEGMIMLIRSMGPQVIAVDEIGTPEDVHAIEYAMHCGCKMLATVHAESMEEPVSYT
;
A
#
# COMPACT_ATOMS: atom_id res chain seq x y z
N ARG A 1 -13.60 25.99 -24.26
CA ARG A 1 -12.12 26.03 -24.11
C ARG A 1 -11.69 24.66 -23.62
N GLN A 2 -11.11 23.86 -24.51
CA GLN A 2 -10.48 22.59 -24.14
C GLN A 2 -9.28 22.89 -23.22
N ARG A 3 -9.28 22.32 -22.00
CA ARG A 3 -8.07 22.33 -21.18
C ARG A 3 -7.08 21.36 -21.84
N GLN A 4 -5.97 21.90 -22.30
CA GLN A 4 -4.83 21.11 -22.71
C GLN A 4 -4.27 20.38 -21.48
N MET A 5 -4.39 19.06 -21.44
CA MET A 5 -3.69 18.25 -20.45
C MET A 5 -2.24 18.07 -20.91
N CYS A 6 -1.33 18.78 -20.25
CA CYS A 6 0.08 18.45 -20.37
C CYS A 6 0.36 17.24 -19.47
N ILE A 7 0.93 16.18 -20.03
CA ILE A 7 1.67 15.21 -19.24
C ILE A 7 2.82 16.02 -18.63
N ARG A 8 2.78 16.25 -17.32
CA ARG A 8 3.93 16.81 -16.61
C ARG A 8 4.96 15.71 -16.49
N ASP A 9 5.80 15.61 -17.51
CA ASP A 9 6.99 14.77 -17.43
C ASP A 9 7.81 15.23 -16.23
N ARG A 10 8.06 14.35 -15.27
CA ARG A 10 9.28 14.48 -14.47
C ARG A 10 10.43 14.36 -15.47
N VAL A 11 11.13 15.45 -15.67
CA VAL A 11 12.32 15.48 -16.53
C VAL A 11 13.30 14.43 -15.99
N ILE A 12 13.40 13.32 -16.70
CA ILE A 12 14.46 12.33 -16.43
C ILE A 12 15.75 13.00 -16.88
N PRO A 13 16.77 13.18 -16.01
CA PRO A 13 18.04 13.75 -16.40
C PRO A 13 18.61 12.98 -17.60
N GLY A 14 18.87 13.68 -18.71
CA GLY A 14 19.42 13.10 -19.95
C GLY A 14 18.40 12.80 -21.06
N ALA A 15 17.09 12.94 -20.83
CA ALA A 15 16.10 12.81 -21.89
C ALA A 15 16.09 14.09 -22.78
N LYS A 16 16.28 13.92 -24.09
CA LYS A 16 16.08 15.02 -25.06
C LYS A 16 14.64 15.50 -24.98
N ALA A 17 14.43 16.80 -24.85
CA ALA A 17 13.11 17.43 -24.83
C ALA A 17 12.28 16.96 -26.05
N ARG A 18 11.30 16.11 -25.80
CA ARG A 18 10.30 15.72 -26.80
C ARG A 18 9.22 16.80 -26.85
N ARG A 19 8.67 17.04 -28.03
CA ARG A 19 7.52 17.93 -28.15
C ARG A 19 6.38 17.37 -27.27
N PRO A 20 5.68 18.21 -26.47
CA PRO A 20 4.58 17.74 -25.63
C PRO A 20 3.50 17.12 -26.52
N TYR A 21 3.08 15.89 -26.19
CA TYR A 21 1.96 15.22 -26.82
C TYR A 21 0.67 15.73 -26.19
N LEU A 22 -0.28 16.17 -27.02
CA LEU A 22 -1.58 16.61 -26.54
C LEU A 22 -2.50 15.39 -26.42
N VAL A 23 -2.81 15.01 -25.19
CA VAL A 23 -3.72 13.90 -24.90
C VAL A 23 -5.16 14.32 -25.18
N THR A 24 -5.86 13.54 -25.99
CA THR A 24 -7.28 13.72 -26.33
C THR A 24 -8.17 12.93 -25.37
N LYS A 25 -9.49 13.17 -25.40
CA LYS A 25 -10.47 12.37 -24.65
C LYS A 25 -10.47 10.90 -25.10
N ASP A 26 -10.28 10.67 -26.40
CA ASP A 26 -10.24 9.31 -26.96
C ASP A 26 -9.02 8.56 -26.45
N ASN A 27 -7.86 9.21 -26.35
CA ASN A 27 -6.67 8.58 -25.78
C ASN A 27 -6.89 8.16 -24.32
N ILE A 28 -7.58 8.98 -23.51
CA ILE A 28 -7.90 8.62 -22.12
C ILE A 28 -8.85 7.41 -22.11
N ARG A 29 -9.85 7.39 -22.99
CA ARG A 29 -10.80 6.29 -23.07
C ARG A 29 -10.14 4.98 -23.48
N GLU A 30 -9.34 4.99 -24.56
CA GLU A 30 -8.57 3.83 -25.01
C GLU A 30 -7.64 3.31 -23.91
N MET A 31 -6.95 4.21 -23.20
CA MET A 31 -6.09 3.85 -22.10
C MET A 31 -6.87 3.17 -20.98
N LEU A 32 -8.04 3.71 -20.59
CA LEU A 32 -8.89 3.14 -19.55
C LEU A 32 -9.42 1.76 -19.95
N GLU A 33 -9.84 1.58 -21.19
CA GLU A 33 -10.25 0.29 -21.74
C GLU A 33 -9.11 -0.73 -21.64
N TYR A 34 -7.89 -0.33 -21.99
CA TYR A 34 -6.71 -1.19 -21.93
C TYR A 34 -6.33 -1.57 -20.49
N ILE A 35 -6.22 -0.62 -19.57
CA ILE A 35 -5.80 -0.89 -18.18
C ILE A 35 -6.84 -1.66 -17.36
N SER A 36 -8.12 -1.56 -17.74
CA SER A 36 -9.21 -2.33 -17.12
C SER A 36 -9.46 -3.69 -17.78
N ASN A 37 -8.58 -4.13 -18.69
CA ASN A 37 -8.80 -5.32 -19.52
C ASN A 37 -10.19 -5.32 -20.17
N TYR A 38 -10.62 -4.18 -20.69
CA TYR A 38 -11.94 -3.95 -21.32
C TYR A 38 -13.13 -4.19 -20.39
N SER A 39 -12.92 -4.24 -19.06
CA SER A 39 -13.97 -4.43 -18.06
C SER A 39 -13.85 -3.41 -16.93
N LEU A 40 -14.39 -2.21 -17.14
CA LEU A 40 -14.45 -1.17 -16.09
C LEU A 40 -15.24 -1.62 -14.84
N TYR A 41 -16.16 -2.57 -14.98
CA TYR A 41 -16.90 -3.15 -13.87
C TYR A 41 -16.00 -3.92 -12.89
N ALA A 42 -14.97 -4.57 -13.38
CA ALA A 42 -14.01 -5.29 -12.54
C ALA A 42 -13.22 -4.35 -11.62
N CYS A 43 -13.03 -3.09 -12.04
CA CYS A 43 -12.28 -2.07 -11.30
C CYS A 43 -13.19 -1.10 -10.52
N GLU A 44 -14.48 -1.43 -10.33
CA GLU A 44 -15.44 -0.48 -9.73
C GLU A 44 -15.07 -0.09 -8.30
N GLN A 45 -14.58 -1.01 -7.49
CA GLN A 45 -14.15 -0.74 -6.11
C GLN A 45 -12.93 0.20 -6.08
N GLU A 46 -11.95 -0.04 -6.93
CA GLU A 46 -10.76 0.79 -7.05
C GLU A 46 -11.12 2.19 -7.58
N MET A 47 -12.00 2.27 -8.57
CA MET A 47 -12.49 3.55 -9.11
C MET A 47 -13.22 4.38 -8.05
N ARG A 48 -13.91 3.76 -7.08
CA ARG A 48 -14.50 4.46 -5.92
C ARG A 48 -13.44 5.11 -5.04
N GLN A 49 -12.26 4.52 -4.97
CA GLN A 49 -11.11 5.07 -4.25
C GLN A 49 -10.34 6.12 -5.07
N GLY A 50 -10.70 6.30 -6.35
CA GLY A 50 -10.11 7.27 -7.25
C GLY A 50 -8.83 6.83 -7.96
N PHE A 51 -8.50 5.55 -7.95
CA PHE A 51 -7.35 4.99 -8.67
C PHE A 51 -7.62 3.56 -9.11
N ILE A 52 -6.82 3.06 -10.05
CA ILE A 52 -6.75 1.65 -10.46
C ILE A 52 -5.29 1.22 -10.31
N THR A 53 -5.08 0.04 -9.75
CA THR A 53 -3.76 -0.59 -9.72
C THR A 53 -3.60 -1.49 -10.95
N ILE A 54 -2.48 -1.37 -11.63
CA ILE A 54 -2.16 -2.17 -12.81
C ILE A 54 -0.98 -3.10 -12.52
N GLU A 55 -0.76 -4.08 -13.39
CA GLU A 55 0.38 -5.01 -13.29
C GLU A 55 1.70 -4.27 -13.02
N GLY A 56 2.52 -4.81 -12.10
CA GLY A 56 3.71 -4.16 -11.57
C GLY A 56 3.44 -3.20 -10.40
N GLY A 57 2.21 -3.18 -9.84
CA GLY A 57 1.87 -2.36 -8.66
C GLY A 57 1.77 -0.87 -8.95
N HIS A 58 1.72 -0.49 -10.22
CA HIS A 58 1.63 0.92 -10.62
C HIS A 58 0.22 1.43 -10.40
N ARG A 59 0.09 2.65 -9.86
CA ARG A 59 -1.21 3.28 -9.59
C ARG A 59 -1.56 4.31 -10.64
N VAL A 60 -2.76 4.18 -11.19
CA VAL A 60 -3.36 5.14 -12.13
C VAL A 60 -4.46 5.89 -11.40
N GLY A 61 -4.15 7.07 -10.86
CA GLY A 61 -5.12 7.97 -10.25
C GLY A 61 -6.06 8.55 -11.31
N LEU A 62 -7.34 8.60 -11.00
CA LEU A 62 -8.42 9.01 -11.89
C LEU A 62 -9.07 10.29 -11.39
N SER A 63 -9.42 11.19 -12.30
CA SER A 63 -10.22 12.37 -12.01
C SER A 63 -11.30 12.56 -13.09
N GLY A 64 -12.52 12.81 -12.65
CA GLY A 64 -13.69 12.98 -13.51
C GLY A 64 -14.89 13.47 -12.74
N GLN A 65 -16.10 13.14 -13.21
CA GLN A 65 -17.33 13.46 -12.51
C GLN A 65 -17.65 12.37 -11.48
N ALA A 66 -17.76 12.74 -10.20
CA ALA A 66 -18.20 11.85 -9.15
C ALA A 66 -19.71 11.60 -9.23
N ILE A 67 -20.13 10.35 -9.12
CA ILE A 67 -21.52 9.95 -8.91
C ILE A 67 -21.68 9.66 -7.43
N MET A 68 -22.59 10.38 -6.79
CA MET A 68 -22.85 10.28 -5.35
C MET A 68 -24.05 9.37 -5.07
N GLU A 69 -23.95 8.55 -4.03
CA GLU A 69 -25.04 7.75 -3.48
C GLU A 69 -24.94 7.73 -1.95
N ASN A 70 -26.00 8.11 -1.25
CA ASN A 70 -26.04 8.19 0.21
C ASN A 70 -24.88 9.00 0.84
N GLY A 71 -24.49 10.12 0.20
CA GLY A 71 -23.40 10.99 0.66
C GLY A 71 -21.98 10.45 0.42
N LYS A 72 -21.85 9.31 -0.23
CA LYS A 72 -20.56 8.70 -0.58
C LYS A 72 -20.36 8.65 -2.10
N VAL A 73 -19.11 8.64 -2.55
CA VAL A 73 -18.79 8.43 -3.96
C VAL A 73 -19.11 6.98 -4.32
N LYS A 74 -20.07 6.81 -5.24
CA LYS A 74 -20.42 5.50 -5.79
C LYS A 74 -19.49 5.10 -6.92
N ASN A 75 -19.19 6.03 -7.81
CA ASN A 75 -18.36 5.77 -8.99
C ASN A 75 -17.85 7.09 -9.58
N LEU A 76 -16.88 6.99 -10.51
CA LEU A 76 -16.43 8.12 -11.34
C LEU A 76 -16.95 7.96 -12.76
N LYS A 77 -17.40 9.03 -13.36
CA LYS A 77 -17.86 9.09 -14.75
C LYS A 77 -17.14 10.21 -15.52
N TYR A 78 -17.06 10.08 -16.82
CA TYR A 78 -16.41 11.08 -17.68
C TYR A 78 -15.00 11.43 -17.19
N ILE A 79 -14.14 10.41 -17.10
CA ILE A 79 -12.73 10.61 -16.67
C ILE A 79 -12.09 11.65 -17.60
N SER A 80 -11.59 12.71 -17.01
CA SER A 80 -11.01 13.87 -17.71
C SER A 80 -9.49 13.96 -17.55
N SER A 81 -8.93 13.30 -16.53
CA SER A 81 -7.49 13.26 -16.29
C SER A 81 -7.06 12.01 -15.56
N VAL A 82 -5.81 11.65 -15.74
CA VAL A 82 -5.16 10.51 -15.10
C VAL A 82 -3.79 10.92 -14.60
N ASN A 83 -3.35 10.26 -13.51
CA ASN A 83 -2.03 10.43 -12.95
C ASN A 83 -1.39 9.06 -12.71
N ILE A 84 -0.42 8.70 -13.54
CA ILE A 84 0.28 7.41 -13.44
C ILE A 84 1.44 7.55 -12.46
N ARG A 85 1.40 6.77 -11.38
CA ARG A 85 2.48 6.64 -10.41
C ARG A 85 3.15 5.30 -10.60
N VAL A 86 4.40 5.33 -11.05
CA VAL A 86 5.20 4.12 -11.20
C VAL A 86 5.69 3.68 -9.83
N ALA A 87 5.38 2.43 -9.47
CA ALA A 87 5.88 1.83 -8.23
C ALA A 87 7.40 1.61 -8.33
N HIS A 88 8.09 1.84 -7.24
CA HIS A 88 9.51 1.54 -7.09
C HIS A 88 9.73 0.76 -5.82
N GLU A 89 10.48 -0.32 -5.91
CA GLU A 89 10.97 -1.06 -4.76
C GLU A 89 12.34 -0.56 -4.35
N MET A 90 12.58 -0.53 -3.04
CA MET A 90 13.89 -0.23 -2.46
C MET A 90 14.30 -1.39 -1.56
N ILE A 91 14.81 -2.45 -2.19
CA ILE A 91 15.32 -3.63 -1.50
C ILE A 91 16.61 -3.26 -0.74
N GLY A 92 16.72 -3.73 0.52
CA GLY A 92 17.85 -3.47 1.39
C GLY A 92 17.77 -2.14 2.17
N CYS A 93 16.69 -1.35 2.01
CA CYS A 93 16.55 -0.10 2.77
C CYS A 93 16.38 -0.34 4.28
N ALA A 94 15.98 -1.54 4.68
CA ALA A 94 15.84 -1.94 6.07
C ALA A 94 17.10 -2.53 6.69
N ASP A 95 18.17 -2.79 5.94
CA ASP A 95 19.37 -3.50 6.43
C ASP A 95 19.97 -2.86 7.68
N ALA A 96 20.04 -1.53 7.73
CA ALA A 96 20.57 -0.80 8.87
C ALA A 96 19.64 -0.83 10.10
N VAL A 97 18.34 -1.04 9.92
CA VAL A 97 17.34 -1.03 10.99
C VAL A 97 17.06 -2.43 11.52
N PHE A 98 17.20 -3.45 10.67
CA PHE A 98 16.85 -4.83 10.99
C PHE A 98 17.47 -5.37 12.30
N PRO A 99 18.76 -5.14 12.61
CA PRO A 99 19.36 -5.59 13.88
C PRO A 99 18.69 -5.05 15.13
N TYR A 100 18.07 -3.87 15.07
CA TYR A 100 17.42 -3.22 16.22
C TYR A 100 16.05 -3.81 16.55
N ILE A 101 15.41 -4.50 15.60
CA ILE A 101 14.08 -5.12 15.81
C ILE A 101 14.18 -6.59 16.20
N VAL A 102 15.40 -7.14 16.32
CA VAL A 102 15.66 -8.54 16.71
C VAL A 102 16.46 -8.58 18.01
N CYS A 103 15.95 -9.31 19.00
CA CYS A 103 16.63 -9.55 20.27
C CYS A 103 16.72 -11.06 20.51
N ASN A 104 17.92 -11.58 20.74
CA ASN A 104 18.16 -13.01 20.97
C ASN A 104 17.53 -13.93 19.89
N ARG A 105 17.63 -13.55 18.63
CA ARG A 105 17.01 -14.23 17.49
C ARG A 105 15.47 -14.27 17.51
N LEU A 106 14.84 -13.43 18.29
CA LEU A 106 13.38 -13.25 18.36
C LEU A 106 13.03 -11.87 17.84
N LEU A 107 11.98 -11.80 17.02
CA LEU A 107 11.44 -10.54 16.54
C LEU A 107 10.77 -9.79 17.71
N CYS A 108 11.06 -8.49 17.84
CA CYS A 108 10.37 -7.60 18.77
C CYS A 108 9.10 -7.02 18.14
N HIS A 109 8.10 -6.67 18.97
CA HIS A 109 7.02 -5.80 18.52
C HIS A 109 7.61 -4.46 18.08
N THR A 110 7.28 -4.01 16.89
CA THR A 110 7.94 -2.84 16.28
C THR A 110 6.91 -1.86 15.78
N LEU A 111 7.05 -0.62 16.22
CA LEU A 111 6.26 0.50 15.72
C LEU A 111 7.19 1.52 15.05
N ILE A 112 6.93 1.79 13.77
CA ILE A 112 7.67 2.77 12.97
C ILE A 112 6.92 4.11 13.03
N VAL A 113 7.55 5.12 13.62
CA VAL A 113 6.97 6.44 13.82
C VAL A 113 7.71 7.46 12.97
N SER A 114 7.02 8.19 12.12
CA SER A 114 7.58 9.35 11.42
C SER A 114 6.49 10.19 10.73
N PRO A 115 6.77 11.44 10.34
CA PRO A 115 5.86 12.24 9.53
C PRO A 115 5.49 11.59 8.19
N PRO A 116 4.42 12.06 7.53
CA PRO A 116 4.06 11.62 6.19
C PRO A 116 5.19 11.82 5.17
N GLY A 117 5.31 10.89 4.19
CA GLY A 117 6.29 11.01 3.11
C GLY A 117 7.74 10.68 3.47
N CYS A 118 8.03 10.24 4.69
CA CYS A 118 9.38 9.88 5.15
C CYS A 118 9.81 8.43 4.83
N GLY A 119 9.03 7.70 4.05
CA GLY A 119 9.40 6.37 3.58
C GLY A 119 9.03 5.21 4.52
N LYS A 120 8.11 5.42 5.51
CA LYS A 120 7.64 4.36 6.43
C LYS A 120 7.19 3.10 5.72
N THR A 121 6.26 3.23 4.75
CA THR A 121 5.73 2.11 3.98
C THR A 121 6.83 1.40 3.18
N THR A 122 7.83 2.13 2.68
CA THR A 122 8.98 1.55 1.99
C THR A 122 9.84 0.72 2.93
N LEU A 123 10.11 1.26 4.13
CA LEU A 123 10.85 0.56 5.19
C LEU A 123 10.06 -0.66 5.69
N LEU A 124 8.76 -0.51 5.95
CA LEU A 124 7.87 -1.58 6.36
C LEU A 124 7.89 -2.75 5.36
N ARG A 125 7.80 -2.45 4.08
CA ARG A 125 7.83 -3.44 2.99
C ARG A 125 9.12 -4.27 3.00
N ASP A 126 10.27 -3.63 3.09
CA ASP A 126 11.55 -4.34 3.11
C ASP A 126 11.77 -5.13 4.41
N LEU A 127 11.27 -4.64 5.55
CA LEU A 127 11.24 -5.39 6.81
C LEU A 127 10.37 -6.65 6.69
N ILE A 128 9.17 -6.55 6.11
CA ILE A 128 8.29 -7.70 5.83
C ILE A 128 9.04 -8.74 5.01
N ARG A 129 9.66 -8.32 3.90
CA ARG A 129 10.44 -9.20 3.04
C ARG A 129 11.54 -9.92 3.82
N GLN A 130 12.36 -9.19 4.58
CA GLN A 130 13.47 -9.78 5.33
C GLN A 130 13.01 -10.71 6.44
N ILE A 131 11.92 -10.39 7.12
CA ILE A 131 11.30 -11.25 8.14
C ILE A 131 10.76 -12.53 7.50
N SER A 132 10.10 -12.41 6.36
CA SER A 132 9.53 -13.54 5.63
C SER A 132 10.59 -14.47 5.05
N GLU A 133 11.62 -13.93 4.44
CA GLU A 133 12.72 -14.71 3.87
C GLU A 133 13.65 -15.31 4.94
N GLY A 134 13.86 -14.57 6.01
CA GLY A 134 14.88 -14.83 7.01
C GLY A 134 16.25 -14.34 6.58
N ASN A 135 17.12 -14.19 7.54
CA ASN A 135 18.50 -13.77 7.36
C ASN A 135 19.39 -14.28 8.50
N SER A 136 20.63 -13.78 8.62
CA SER A 136 21.56 -14.19 9.69
C SER A 136 21.06 -13.87 11.11
N TRP A 137 20.15 -12.91 11.26
CA TRP A 137 19.62 -12.47 12.56
C TRP A 137 18.38 -13.25 12.99
N LEU A 138 17.55 -13.64 12.02
CA LEU A 138 16.22 -14.21 12.26
C LEU A 138 15.92 -15.32 11.23
N PRO A 139 15.43 -16.50 11.66
CA PRO A 139 14.87 -17.47 10.72
C PRO A 139 13.61 -16.88 10.06
N GLY A 140 13.29 -17.29 8.84
CA GLY A 140 12.10 -16.82 8.14
C GLY A 140 10.82 -17.16 8.89
N LEU A 141 9.95 -16.15 9.07
CA LEU A 141 8.67 -16.26 9.78
C LEU A 141 7.51 -16.13 8.81
N ALA A 142 6.36 -16.71 9.17
CA ALA A 142 5.09 -16.49 8.47
C ALA A 142 4.55 -15.09 8.81
N VAL A 143 4.37 -14.25 7.79
CA VAL A 143 3.92 -12.87 7.93
C VAL A 143 2.54 -12.71 7.30
N GLY A 144 1.57 -12.22 8.07
CA GLY A 144 0.28 -11.76 7.57
C GLY A 144 0.30 -10.25 7.37
N VAL A 145 -0.01 -9.79 6.19
CA VAL A 145 -0.08 -8.35 5.85
C VAL A 145 -1.52 -7.94 5.62
N VAL A 146 -1.99 -6.91 6.31
CA VAL A 146 -3.26 -6.25 5.96
C VAL A 146 -2.94 -4.94 5.27
N ASP A 147 -3.29 -4.86 3.99
CA ASP A 147 -2.98 -3.73 3.11
C ASP A 147 -4.27 -3.01 2.68
N GLU A 148 -4.80 -2.17 3.55
CA GLU A 148 -6.08 -1.48 3.33
C GLU A 148 -6.08 -0.60 2.08
N ARG A 149 -4.92 -0.02 1.72
CA ARG A 149 -4.79 0.91 0.61
C ARG A 149 -4.00 0.37 -0.57
N SER A 150 -3.66 -0.91 -0.56
CA SER A 150 -2.79 -1.52 -1.57
C SER A 150 -1.44 -0.80 -1.74
N GLU A 151 -0.87 -0.32 -0.62
CA GLU A 151 0.38 0.44 -0.62
C GLU A 151 1.59 -0.42 -0.26
N ILE A 152 1.39 -1.47 0.53
CA ILE A 152 2.45 -2.41 0.91
C ILE A 152 2.72 -3.37 -0.26
N GLY A 153 1.71 -4.14 -0.65
CA GLY A 153 1.83 -5.15 -1.71
C GLY A 153 1.76 -4.57 -3.11
N GLY A 154 1.05 -3.45 -3.29
CA GLY A 154 0.71 -2.93 -4.61
C GLY A 154 -0.04 -3.98 -5.41
N CYS A 155 -1.03 -4.64 -4.79
CA CYS A 155 -1.65 -5.83 -5.34
C CYS A 155 -2.36 -5.56 -6.68
N TYR A 156 -2.21 -6.50 -7.59
CA TYR A 156 -2.97 -6.59 -8.82
C TYR A 156 -3.71 -7.92 -8.85
N MET A 157 -5.02 -7.89 -8.99
CA MET A 157 -5.89 -9.07 -8.93
C MET A 157 -5.64 -9.97 -7.69
N GLY A 158 -5.44 -9.34 -6.53
CA GLY A 158 -5.18 -10.03 -5.26
C GLY A 158 -3.76 -10.57 -5.07
N VAL A 159 -2.86 -10.36 -6.05
CA VAL A 159 -1.48 -10.81 -5.99
C VAL A 159 -0.55 -9.63 -5.74
N ALA A 160 0.28 -9.73 -4.70
CA ALA A 160 1.30 -8.72 -4.42
C ALA A 160 2.26 -8.57 -5.61
N GLN A 161 2.49 -7.33 -6.02
CA GLN A 161 3.43 -7.00 -7.10
C GLN A 161 4.81 -6.61 -6.54
N ASN A 162 4.84 -6.14 -5.29
CA ASN A 162 6.08 -5.91 -4.56
C ASN A 162 6.59 -7.22 -3.95
N HIS A 163 7.90 -7.35 -3.84
CA HIS A 163 8.54 -8.50 -3.24
C HIS A 163 8.43 -8.45 -1.71
N LEU A 164 7.50 -9.21 -1.15
CA LEU A 164 7.23 -9.29 0.29
C LEU A 164 7.84 -10.53 0.97
N GLY A 165 8.53 -11.38 0.21
CA GLY A 165 9.10 -12.63 0.69
C GLY A 165 8.13 -13.82 0.58
N ILE A 166 8.69 -15.02 0.62
CA ILE A 166 8.01 -16.29 0.26
C ILE A 166 7.03 -16.82 1.33
N ARG A 167 7.06 -16.27 2.57
CA ARG A 167 6.20 -16.67 3.69
C ARG A 167 5.24 -15.55 4.06
N THR A 168 4.84 -14.74 3.09
CA THR A 168 3.94 -13.60 3.31
C THR A 168 2.61 -13.86 2.67
N ASP A 169 1.55 -13.81 3.48
CA ASP A 169 0.16 -13.80 3.05
C ASP A 169 -0.34 -12.35 3.13
N ILE A 170 -1.02 -11.89 2.10
CA ILE A 170 -1.55 -10.53 2.05
C ILE A 170 -3.05 -10.51 1.90
N LEU A 171 -3.71 -9.65 2.67
CA LEU A 171 -5.12 -9.33 2.55
C LEU A 171 -5.23 -7.88 2.06
N ASP A 172 -5.58 -7.72 0.80
CA ASP A 172 -5.61 -6.45 0.08
C ASP A 172 -6.99 -5.81 0.12
N GLY A 173 -7.05 -4.47 0.26
CA GLY A 173 -8.30 -3.70 0.24
C GLY A 173 -9.23 -3.94 1.43
N CYS A 174 -8.74 -4.50 2.53
CA CYS A 174 -9.50 -4.81 3.73
C CYS A 174 -9.21 -3.81 4.86
N PRO A 175 -10.23 -3.37 5.64
CA PRO A 175 -10.02 -2.58 6.84
C PRO A 175 -9.07 -3.30 7.81
N LYS A 176 -8.14 -2.57 8.43
CA LYS A 176 -7.05 -3.14 9.23
C LYS A 176 -7.53 -4.02 10.36
N ALA A 177 -8.45 -3.52 11.17
CA ALA A 177 -8.94 -4.23 12.34
C ALA A 177 -9.61 -5.57 11.97
N GLU A 178 -10.46 -5.58 10.95
CA GLU A 178 -11.13 -6.78 10.46
C GLU A 178 -10.13 -7.75 9.82
N GLY A 179 -9.24 -7.23 8.98
CA GLY A 179 -8.24 -8.02 8.27
C GLY A 179 -7.25 -8.72 9.21
N MET A 180 -6.80 -8.05 10.29
CA MET A 180 -5.94 -8.67 11.30
C MET A 180 -6.60 -9.88 11.93
N ILE A 181 -7.85 -9.75 12.38
CA ILE A 181 -8.60 -10.86 13.00
C ILE A 181 -8.82 -12.00 12.01
N MET A 182 -9.13 -11.67 10.74
CA MET A 182 -9.30 -12.65 9.69
C MET A 182 -8.03 -13.46 9.43
N LEU A 183 -6.88 -12.79 9.24
CA LEU A 183 -5.60 -13.46 8.99
C LEU A 183 -5.18 -14.34 10.16
N ILE A 184 -5.36 -13.89 11.40
CA ILE A 184 -5.02 -14.69 12.59
C ILE A 184 -5.81 -15.99 12.61
N ARG A 185 -7.11 -15.93 12.30
CA ARG A 185 -8.00 -17.11 12.34
C ARG A 185 -7.80 -18.06 11.16
N SER A 186 -7.46 -17.52 9.98
CA SER A 186 -7.39 -18.31 8.74
C SER A 186 -5.99 -18.80 8.40
N MET A 187 -4.95 -17.97 8.61
CA MET A 187 -3.59 -18.23 8.16
C MET A 187 -2.62 -18.53 9.30
N GLY A 188 -2.95 -18.14 10.55
CA GLY A 188 -2.10 -18.38 11.73
C GLY A 188 -0.71 -17.78 11.63
N PRO A 189 -0.54 -16.50 11.25
CA PRO A 189 0.76 -15.90 11.05
C PRO A 189 1.52 -15.74 12.38
N GLN A 190 2.84 -15.75 12.31
CA GLN A 190 3.72 -15.45 13.45
C GLN A 190 3.91 -13.94 13.63
N VAL A 191 3.76 -13.18 12.54
CA VAL A 191 3.89 -11.72 12.49
C VAL A 191 2.70 -11.15 11.77
N ILE A 192 2.10 -10.08 12.31
CA ILE A 192 1.12 -9.24 11.61
C ILE A 192 1.77 -7.91 11.26
N ALA A 193 1.67 -7.52 10.00
CA ALA A 193 2.16 -6.24 9.50
C ALA A 193 1.00 -5.38 8.98
N VAL A 194 0.94 -4.12 9.43
CA VAL A 194 -0.08 -3.14 9.04
C VAL A 194 0.54 -1.76 8.85
N ASP A 195 0.03 -1.00 7.90
CA ASP A 195 0.45 0.39 7.68
C ASP A 195 -0.57 1.39 8.26
N GLU A 196 -0.08 2.51 8.77
CA GLU A 196 -0.88 3.66 9.22
C GLU A 196 -1.97 3.32 10.27
N ILE A 197 -1.56 2.85 11.46
CA ILE A 197 -2.48 2.70 12.59
C ILE A 197 -3.05 4.08 12.95
N GLY A 198 -4.37 4.18 13.16
CA GLY A 198 -4.99 5.48 13.41
C GLY A 198 -6.33 5.46 14.13
N THR A 199 -6.91 4.28 14.40
CA THR A 199 -8.22 4.18 15.03
C THR A 199 -8.20 3.34 16.32
N PRO A 200 -9.11 3.56 17.26
CA PRO A 200 -9.23 2.70 18.44
C PRO A 200 -9.48 1.22 18.08
N GLU A 201 -10.20 0.97 16.99
CA GLU A 201 -10.46 -0.37 16.49
C GLU A 201 -9.16 -1.06 16.05
N ASP A 202 -8.24 -0.32 15.45
CA ASP A 202 -6.90 -0.84 15.08
C ASP A 202 -6.14 -1.26 16.34
N VAL A 203 -6.19 -0.45 17.42
CA VAL A 203 -5.51 -0.74 18.70
C VAL A 203 -6.07 -2.02 19.31
N HIS A 204 -7.39 -2.18 19.37
CA HIS A 204 -8.01 -3.40 19.91
C HIS A 204 -7.65 -4.65 19.10
N ALA A 205 -7.57 -4.54 17.78
CA ALA A 205 -7.16 -5.65 16.92
C ALA A 205 -5.67 -6.01 17.13
N ILE A 206 -4.82 -5.02 17.37
CA ILE A 206 -3.40 -5.23 17.74
C ILE A 206 -3.29 -5.96 19.07
N GLU A 207 -4.02 -5.54 20.11
CA GLU A 207 -4.06 -6.22 21.40
C GLU A 207 -4.51 -7.69 21.24
N TYR A 208 -5.54 -7.91 20.46
CA TYR A 208 -6.01 -9.28 20.15
C TYR A 208 -4.90 -10.10 19.47
N ALA A 209 -4.21 -9.55 18.47
CA ALA A 209 -3.10 -10.21 17.78
C ALA A 209 -1.96 -10.59 18.75
N MET A 210 -1.61 -9.67 19.66
CA MET A 210 -0.58 -9.90 20.69
C MET A 210 -0.99 -11.01 21.67
N HIS A 211 -2.25 -11.05 22.09
CA HIS A 211 -2.78 -12.12 22.93
C HIS A 211 -2.78 -13.48 22.23
N CYS A 212 -2.92 -13.50 20.90
CA CYS A 212 -2.76 -14.71 20.07
C CYS A 212 -1.30 -15.11 19.86
N GLY A 213 -0.32 -14.37 20.40
CA GLY A 213 1.11 -14.66 20.27
C GLY A 213 1.78 -14.12 19.01
N CYS A 214 1.06 -13.39 18.16
CA CYS A 214 1.63 -12.76 16.98
C CYS A 214 2.55 -11.59 17.35
N LYS A 215 3.64 -11.43 16.63
CA LYS A 215 4.45 -10.21 16.69
C LYS A 215 3.83 -9.15 15.80
N MET A 216 3.93 -7.89 16.24
CA MET A 216 3.37 -6.75 15.50
C MET A 216 4.47 -5.95 14.84
N LEU A 217 4.25 -5.62 13.57
CA LEU A 217 5.04 -4.68 12.79
C LEU A 217 4.09 -3.64 12.20
N ALA A 218 4.16 -2.41 12.71
CA ALA A 218 3.17 -1.39 12.36
C ALA A 218 3.81 -0.03 12.12
N THR A 219 3.10 0.84 11.40
CA THR A 219 3.50 2.23 11.23
C THR A 219 2.45 3.18 11.79
N VAL A 220 2.89 4.38 12.16
CA VAL A 220 2.01 5.46 12.59
C VAL A 220 2.55 6.80 12.09
N HIS A 221 1.64 7.72 11.80
CA HIS A 221 1.99 9.10 11.52
C HIS A 221 2.06 9.89 12.84
N ALA A 222 3.25 10.42 13.15
CA ALA A 222 3.42 11.37 14.24
C ALA A 222 4.66 12.24 13.99
N GLU A 223 4.64 13.45 14.49
CA GLU A 223 5.79 14.36 14.44
C GLU A 223 6.76 14.11 15.61
N SER A 224 6.27 13.55 16.71
CA SER A 224 7.07 13.18 17.89
C SER A 224 6.65 11.82 18.44
N MET A 225 7.46 11.25 19.35
CA MET A 225 7.15 10.00 20.06
C MET A 225 6.05 10.17 21.13
N GLU A 226 5.71 11.40 21.48
CA GLU A 226 4.69 11.72 22.48
C GLU A 226 3.27 11.72 21.88
N GLU A 227 3.13 12.04 20.59
CA GLU A 227 1.82 12.09 19.91
C GLU A 227 1.09 10.75 19.85
N PRO A 228 1.74 9.60 19.56
CA PRO A 228 1.04 8.32 19.51
C PRO A 228 0.38 7.91 20.83
N VAL A 229 0.87 8.43 21.96
CA VAL A 229 0.36 8.14 23.31
C VAL A 229 -0.94 8.90 23.59
N SER A 230 -1.25 9.95 22.85
CA SER A 230 -2.43 10.80 23.07
C SER A 230 -3.73 10.24 22.47
N TYR A 231 -3.68 9.11 21.78
CA TYR A 231 -4.86 8.44 21.20
C TYR A 231 -5.42 7.29 22.08
N THR A 232 -4.94 7.18 23.33
CA THR A 232 -5.45 6.20 24.32
C THR A 232 -6.43 6.82 25.29
#